data_590aec8f84952bad8f4d4b48fad61b81
#
_entry.id   590aec8f84952bad8f4d4b48fad61b81
#
_cell.length_a   1.000
_cell.length_b   1.000
_cell.length_c   1.000
_cell.angle_alpha   90.00
_cell.angle_beta   90.00
_cell.angle_gamma   90.00
#
_symmetry.space_group_name_H-M   'P 1'
#
loop_
_entity.id
_entity.type
_entity.pdbx_description
1 polymer ?
#
loop_
_entity_poly.entity_id
_entity_poly.type
_entity_poly.pdbx_seq_one_letter_code
_entity_poly.pdbx_strand_id
1 'polypeptide(L)'
;MEKHDGLNLRENSNKLVNDRVKEIYKRTILLFPLLQNEETGGVSATVEIDENREKSGRYSYCWPRDAVFITKAFDYLNMKKETDKFYENFCKKTQSKNGMWEQRFYTDGTLAPCWGYQIDETASVIYGVYEHYKNTKELKFLQSNMKMCENALHFLFKYLENVFDEK
;
A
#
# COMPACT_ATOMS: atom_id res chain seq x y z
N MET A 1 -7.92 51.85 15.52
CA MET A 1 -7.01 51.57 14.40
C MET A 1 -6.26 50.24 14.65
N GLU A 2 -6.97 49.14 14.98
CA GLU A 2 -6.35 47.87 15.38
C GLU A 2 -7.03 46.61 14.79
N LYS A 3 -7.90 46.78 13.79
CA LYS A 3 -8.58 45.61 13.15
C LYS A 3 -7.92 45.07 11.86
N HIS A 4 -6.92 45.77 11.31
CA HIS A 4 -6.27 45.36 10.05
C HIS A 4 -5.11 44.36 10.23
N ASP A 5 -4.41 44.36 11.36
CA ASP A 5 -3.24 43.53 11.56
C ASP A 5 -3.58 42.03 11.78
N GLY A 6 -4.71 41.73 12.41
CA GLY A 6 -5.14 40.35 12.66
C GLY A 6 -5.59 39.59 11.42
N LEU A 7 -6.13 40.26 10.40
CA LEU A 7 -6.52 39.68 9.13
C LEU A 7 -5.29 39.35 8.27
N ASN A 8 -4.32 40.25 8.24
CA ASN A 8 -3.05 40.03 7.51
C ASN A 8 -2.23 38.87 8.07
N LEU A 9 -2.22 38.68 9.39
CA LEU A 9 -1.53 37.56 10.02
C LEU A 9 -2.20 36.23 9.72
N ARG A 10 -3.53 36.15 9.67
CA ARG A 10 -4.27 34.93 9.29
C ARG A 10 -4.10 34.59 7.80
N GLU A 11 -4.17 35.57 6.92
CA GLU A 11 -3.93 35.37 5.49
C GLU A 11 -2.50 34.91 5.22
N ASN A 12 -1.50 35.50 5.87
CA ASN A 12 -0.10 35.12 5.74
C ASN A 12 0.16 33.71 6.34
N SER A 13 -0.45 33.35 7.47
CA SER A 13 -0.32 32.01 8.03
C SER A 13 -0.99 30.96 7.14
N ASN A 14 -2.17 31.24 6.59
CA ASN A 14 -2.85 30.32 5.66
C ASN A 14 -2.05 30.15 4.36
N LYS A 15 -1.45 31.21 3.83
CA LYS A 15 -0.58 31.13 2.66
C LYS A 15 0.66 30.30 2.95
N LEU A 16 1.31 30.48 4.08
CA LEU A 16 2.49 29.71 4.49
C LEU A 16 2.16 28.22 4.65
N VAL A 17 1.02 27.89 5.27
CA VAL A 17 0.53 26.51 5.41
C VAL A 17 0.27 25.90 4.02
N ASN A 18 -0.40 26.65 3.14
CA ASN A 18 -0.68 26.16 1.78
C ASN A 18 0.59 25.92 0.97
N ASP A 19 1.59 26.76 1.07
CA ASP A 19 2.85 26.59 0.37
C ASP A 19 3.64 25.38 0.93
N ARG A 20 3.62 25.18 2.24
CA ARG A 20 4.21 24.01 2.89
C ARG A 20 3.54 22.72 2.47
N VAL A 21 2.22 22.67 2.41
CA VAL A 21 1.44 21.51 1.95
C VAL A 21 1.77 21.19 0.50
N LYS A 22 1.85 22.20 -0.38
CA LYS A 22 2.26 22.02 -1.78
C LYS A 22 3.67 21.45 -1.91
N GLU A 23 4.60 21.91 -1.09
CA GLU A 23 5.97 21.39 -1.08
C GLU A 23 6.01 19.90 -0.66
N ILE A 24 5.32 19.55 0.42
CA ILE A 24 5.20 18.16 0.89
C ILE A 24 4.57 17.28 -0.22
N TYR A 25 3.48 17.74 -0.83
CA TYR A 25 2.82 17.04 -1.91
C TYR A 25 3.75 16.75 -3.10
N LYS A 26 4.50 17.76 -3.54
CA LYS A 26 5.49 17.59 -4.62
C LYS A 26 6.57 16.57 -4.26
N ARG A 27 7.08 16.59 -3.03
CA ARG A 27 8.07 15.61 -2.56
C ARG A 27 7.48 14.21 -2.51
N THR A 28 6.24 14.06 -2.07
CA THR A 28 5.54 12.77 -2.02
C THR A 28 5.38 12.16 -3.42
N ILE A 29 4.98 12.97 -4.42
CA ILE A 29 4.88 12.51 -5.82
C ILE A 29 6.22 11.98 -6.35
N LEU A 30 7.32 12.62 -6.00
CA LEU A 30 8.66 12.19 -6.41
C LEU A 30 9.14 10.95 -5.66
N LEU A 31 8.76 10.83 -4.39
CA LEU A 31 9.20 9.74 -3.52
C LEU A 31 8.49 8.41 -3.81
N PHE A 32 7.19 8.44 -4.00
CA PHE A 32 6.38 7.23 -4.07
C PHE A 32 6.83 6.24 -5.17
N PRO A 33 7.14 6.66 -6.41
CA PRO A 33 7.65 5.73 -7.41
C PRO A 33 8.96 5.07 -7.02
N LEU A 34 9.80 5.76 -6.24
CA LEU A 34 11.09 5.24 -5.79
C LEU A 34 10.97 4.12 -4.75
N LEU A 35 9.79 3.99 -4.12
CA LEU A 35 9.49 2.89 -3.19
C LEU A 35 9.16 1.58 -3.92
N GLN A 36 8.82 1.65 -5.21
CA GLN A 36 8.41 0.48 -5.98
C GLN A 36 9.58 -0.15 -6.72
N ASN A 37 9.69 -1.46 -6.59
CA ASN A 37 10.59 -2.25 -7.44
C ASN A 37 10.05 -2.23 -8.88
N GLU A 38 10.88 -1.77 -9.81
CA GLU A 38 10.48 -1.56 -11.21
C GLU A 38 10.14 -2.88 -11.93
N GLU A 39 10.79 -3.98 -11.58
CA GLU A 39 10.57 -5.28 -12.23
C GLU A 39 9.31 -5.98 -11.69
N THR A 40 9.19 -6.02 -10.37
CA THR A 40 8.14 -6.84 -9.72
C THR A 40 6.88 -6.06 -9.37
N GLY A 41 6.99 -4.76 -9.12
CA GLY A 41 5.90 -3.95 -8.57
C GLY A 41 5.79 -3.99 -7.05
N GLY A 42 6.66 -4.73 -6.34
CA GLY A 42 6.69 -4.75 -4.88
C GLY A 42 7.04 -3.36 -4.31
N VAL A 43 6.32 -2.93 -3.28
CA VAL A 43 6.44 -1.58 -2.72
C VAL A 43 7.06 -1.64 -1.33
N SER A 44 8.16 -0.94 -1.12
CA SER A 44 8.80 -0.81 0.19
C SER A 44 7.98 0.12 1.10
N ALA A 45 7.78 -0.28 2.36
CA ALA A 45 7.08 0.56 3.33
C ALA A 45 7.89 1.78 3.81
N THR A 46 9.19 1.81 3.53
CA THR A 46 10.07 2.94 3.88
C THR A 46 11.21 3.08 2.90
N VAL A 47 11.76 4.28 2.81
CA VAL A 47 13.01 4.58 2.07
C VAL A 47 14.27 4.35 2.91
N GLU A 48 14.13 4.23 4.22
CA GLU A 48 15.26 4.12 5.13
C GLU A 48 15.53 2.67 5.49
N ILE A 49 16.81 2.30 5.42
CA ILE A 49 17.33 1.04 5.94
C ILE A 49 18.13 1.38 7.19
N ASP A 50 17.57 1.08 8.35
CA ASP A 50 18.31 1.15 9.62
C ASP A 50 18.87 -0.23 9.94
N GLU A 51 20.07 -0.51 9.46
CA GLU A 51 20.72 -1.80 9.64
C GLU A 51 21.01 -2.10 11.11
N ASN A 52 21.27 -1.09 11.91
CA ASN A 52 21.62 -1.22 13.32
C ASN A 52 20.41 -1.29 14.25
N ARG A 53 19.22 -0.97 13.76
CA ARG A 53 17.96 -0.90 14.53
C ARG A 53 17.98 0.12 15.68
N GLU A 54 18.77 1.16 15.55
CA GLU A 54 18.93 2.18 16.59
C GLU A 54 17.82 3.23 16.59
N LYS A 55 17.29 3.58 15.40
CA LYS A 55 16.34 4.68 15.22
C LYS A 55 15.00 4.23 14.66
N SER A 56 15.00 3.32 13.72
CA SER A 56 13.81 2.72 13.15
C SER A 56 13.97 1.20 13.07
N GLY A 57 12.95 0.44 12.88
CA GLY A 57 13.07 -0.98 12.59
C GLY A 57 13.57 -1.21 11.15
N ARG A 58 13.80 -2.48 10.79
CA ARG A 58 14.03 -2.86 9.40
C ARG A 58 12.69 -2.83 8.66
N TYR A 59 12.29 -1.67 8.14
CA TYR A 59 11.02 -1.48 7.44
C TYR A 59 11.13 -1.46 5.92
N SER A 60 12.30 -1.71 5.34
CA SER A 60 12.50 -1.82 3.89
C SER A 60 11.96 -3.12 3.30
N TYR A 61 10.78 -3.52 3.74
CA TYR A 61 10.04 -4.67 3.23
C TYR A 61 8.73 -4.23 2.59
N CYS A 62 8.15 -5.11 1.79
CA CYS A 62 6.80 -4.97 1.28
C CYS A 62 5.83 -5.72 2.19
N TRP A 63 5.05 -5.00 2.98
CA TRP A 63 3.83 -5.52 3.59
C TRP A 63 2.68 -5.30 2.61
N PRO A 64 1.96 -6.33 2.19
CA PRO A 64 0.83 -6.16 1.26
C PRO A 64 -0.17 -5.10 1.70
N ARG A 65 -0.51 -5.04 2.98
CA ARG A 65 -1.40 -4.02 3.55
C ARG A 65 -0.88 -2.60 3.32
N ASP A 66 0.39 -2.34 3.66
CA ASP A 66 1.01 -1.02 3.50
C ASP A 66 1.09 -0.63 2.02
N ALA A 67 1.47 -1.59 1.17
CA ALA A 67 1.55 -1.41 -0.27
C ALA A 67 0.19 -1.05 -0.89
N VAL A 68 -0.91 -1.63 -0.41
CA VAL A 68 -2.27 -1.27 -0.84
C VAL A 68 -2.58 0.21 -0.61
N PHE A 69 -2.17 0.78 0.52
CA PHE A 69 -2.38 2.21 0.77
C PHE A 69 -1.51 3.09 -0.14
N ILE A 70 -0.28 2.66 -0.44
CA ILE A 70 0.59 3.38 -1.36
C ILE A 70 0.05 3.29 -2.80
N THR A 71 -0.39 2.12 -3.25
CA THR A 71 -0.99 1.95 -4.59
C THR A 71 -2.29 2.75 -4.74
N LYS A 72 -3.07 2.90 -3.67
CA LYS A 72 -4.22 3.81 -3.67
C LYS A 72 -3.79 5.27 -3.88
N ALA A 73 -2.68 5.70 -3.30
CA ALA A 73 -2.12 7.01 -3.56
C ALA A 73 -1.61 7.13 -5.01
N PHE A 74 -1.01 6.09 -5.58
CA PHE A 74 -0.67 6.05 -7.01
C PHE A 74 -1.88 6.30 -7.90
N ASP A 75 -3.02 5.69 -7.59
CA ASP A 75 -4.26 5.91 -8.35
C ASP A 75 -4.72 7.37 -8.32
N TYR A 76 -4.66 8.03 -7.17
CA TYR A 76 -4.98 9.46 -7.06
C TYR A 76 -3.99 10.36 -7.82
N LEU A 77 -2.77 9.88 -8.05
CA LEU A 77 -1.73 10.57 -8.82
C LEU A 77 -1.75 10.21 -10.30
N ASN A 78 -2.73 9.43 -10.77
CA ASN A 78 -2.82 8.89 -12.13
C ASN A 78 -1.61 8.00 -12.52
N MET A 79 -1.00 7.34 -11.55
CA MET A 79 0.11 6.40 -11.72
C MET A 79 -0.42 4.96 -11.81
N LYS A 80 -1.34 4.75 -12.75
CA LYS A 80 -2.05 3.48 -12.92
C LYS A 80 -1.12 2.29 -13.17
N LYS A 81 -0.07 2.50 -13.97
CA LYS A 81 0.87 1.43 -14.33
C LYS A 81 1.59 0.85 -13.11
N GLU A 82 1.90 1.69 -12.15
CA GLU A 82 2.53 1.32 -10.89
C GLU A 82 1.57 0.47 -10.06
N THR A 83 0.31 0.87 -9.99
CA THR A 83 -0.74 0.11 -9.30
C THR A 83 -1.00 -1.24 -9.98
N ASP A 84 -1.18 -1.25 -11.30
CA ASP A 84 -1.36 -2.49 -12.08
C ASP A 84 -0.21 -3.47 -11.82
N LYS A 85 1.04 -2.99 -11.86
CA LYS A 85 2.23 -3.81 -11.65
C LYS A 85 2.25 -4.48 -10.28
N PHE A 86 1.82 -3.77 -9.24
CA PHE A 86 1.73 -4.36 -7.90
C PHE A 86 0.74 -5.53 -7.87
N TYR A 87 -0.47 -5.37 -8.38
CA TYR A 87 -1.47 -6.44 -8.35
C TYR A 87 -1.19 -7.56 -9.34
N GLU A 88 -0.86 -7.20 -10.59
CA GLU A 88 -0.68 -8.15 -11.69
C GLU A 88 0.60 -9.00 -11.57
N ASN A 89 1.68 -8.41 -11.06
CA ASN A 89 2.95 -9.11 -10.96
C ASN A 89 3.24 -9.52 -9.50
N PHE A 90 3.37 -8.55 -8.59
CA PHE A 90 3.81 -8.84 -7.23
C PHE A 90 2.79 -9.68 -6.46
N CYS A 91 1.53 -9.24 -6.39
CA CYS A 91 0.53 -9.99 -5.62
C CYS A 91 0.29 -11.39 -6.18
N LYS A 92 0.19 -11.55 -7.50
CA LYS A 92 0.01 -12.87 -8.12
C LYS A 92 1.20 -13.80 -7.89
N LYS A 93 2.43 -13.27 -7.93
CA LYS A 93 3.65 -14.04 -7.70
C LYS A 93 3.81 -14.47 -6.24
N THR A 94 3.39 -13.63 -5.31
CA THR A 94 3.62 -13.82 -3.87
C THR A 94 2.47 -14.48 -3.13
N GLN A 95 1.29 -14.63 -3.77
CA GLN A 95 0.18 -15.37 -3.17
C GLN A 95 0.58 -16.83 -2.94
N SER A 96 0.44 -17.31 -1.72
CA SER A 96 0.71 -18.69 -1.37
C SER A 96 -0.36 -19.63 -1.94
N LYS A 97 -0.06 -20.95 -2.00
CA LYS A 97 -0.96 -21.97 -2.56
C LYS A 97 -2.32 -22.07 -1.84
N ASN A 98 -2.37 -21.70 -0.56
CA ASN A 98 -3.61 -21.67 0.22
C ASN A 98 -4.42 -20.38 0.05
N GLY A 99 -3.91 -19.41 -0.71
CA GLY A 99 -4.59 -18.16 -1.04
C GLY A 99 -4.22 -16.95 -0.16
N MET A 100 -3.40 -17.12 0.89
CA MET A 100 -2.98 -16.02 1.75
C MET A 100 -1.75 -15.29 1.19
N TRP A 101 -1.48 -14.13 1.76
CA TRP A 101 -0.17 -13.50 1.73
C TRP A 101 0.46 -13.56 3.11
N GLU A 102 1.77 -13.84 3.10
CA GLU A 102 2.59 -13.77 4.31
C GLU A 102 2.71 -12.33 4.80
N GLN A 103 3.15 -12.16 6.04
CA GLN A 103 3.25 -10.86 6.69
C GLN A 103 4.03 -9.85 5.86
N ARG A 104 5.16 -10.25 5.26
CA ARG A 104 6.03 -9.35 4.50
C ARG A 104 6.96 -10.08 3.56
N PHE A 105 7.38 -9.36 2.55
CA PHE A 105 8.28 -9.82 1.50
C PHE A 105 9.41 -8.81 1.28
N TYR A 106 10.48 -9.24 0.65
CA TYR A 106 11.35 -8.30 -0.06
C TYR A 106 10.61 -7.77 -1.29
N THR A 107 11.03 -6.61 -1.79
CA THR A 107 10.35 -5.98 -2.94
C THR A 107 10.51 -6.78 -4.25
N ASP A 108 11.44 -7.72 -4.32
CA ASP A 108 11.59 -8.69 -5.41
C ASP A 108 10.59 -9.86 -5.35
N GLY A 109 9.78 -9.91 -4.30
CA GLY A 109 8.77 -10.95 -4.06
C GLY A 109 9.30 -12.17 -3.31
N THR A 110 10.55 -12.21 -2.88
CA THR A 110 11.04 -13.26 -1.98
C THR A 110 10.52 -13.05 -0.57
N LEU A 111 10.27 -14.16 0.15
CA LEU A 111 9.75 -14.09 1.52
C LEU A 111 10.78 -13.47 2.46
N ALA A 112 10.38 -12.42 3.17
CA ALA A 112 11.21 -11.81 4.21
C ALA A 112 11.02 -12.53 5.56
N PRO A 113 11.97 -12.45 6.48
CA PRO A 113 11.82 -13.02 7.81
C PRO A 113 10.55 -12.48 8.50
N CYS A 114 9.63 -13.37 8.84
CA CYS A 114 8.38 -13.05 9.53
C CYS A 114 8.17 -14.05 10.69
N TRP A 115 7.39 -13.65 11.68
CA TRP A 115 7.18 -14.42 12.92
C TRP A 115 5.71 -14.56 13.30
N GLY A 116 4.86 -14.67 12.31
CA GLY A 116 3.44 -14.91 12.51
C GLY A 116 2.59 -14.44 11.35
N TYR A 117 1.35 -14.90 11.33
CA TYR A 117 0.37 -14.49 10.33
C TYR A 117 -0.26 -13.15 10.71
N GLN A 118 -0.44 -12.31 9.72
CA GLN A 118 -1.27 -11.11 9.81
C GLN A 118 -2.40 -11.24 8.79
N ILE A 119 -3.58 -11.58 9.26
CA ILE A 119 -4.73 -11.90 8.40
C ILE A 119 -5.18 -10.70 7.56
N ASP A 120 -4.98 -9.51 8.08
CA ASP A 120 -5.27 -8.25 7.41
C ASP A 120 -4.39 -8.01 6.17
N GLU A 121 -3.22 -8.62 6.05
CA GLU A 121 -2.42 -8.58 4.83
C GLU A 121 -3.21 -9.16 3.64
N THR A 122 -3.85 -10.31 3.86
CA THR A 122 -4.67 -10.97 2.85
C THR A 122 -5.95 -10.19 2.53
N ALA A 123 -6.65 -9.71 3.54
CA ALA A 123 -7.88 -8.93 3.36
C ALA A 123 -7.61 -7.60 2.64
N SER A 124 -6.49 -6.95 2.94
CA SER A 124 -6.10 -5.67 2.34
C SER A 124 -5.88 -5.78 0.83
N VAL A 125 -5.30 -6.87 0.32
CA VAL A 125 -5.12 -7.05 -1.13
C VAL A 125 -6.46 -7.10 -1.86
N ILE A 126 -7.44 -7.84 -1.33
CA ILE A 126 -8.80 -7.88 -1.91
C ILE A 126 -9.43 -6.48 -1.94
N TYR A 127 -9.33 -5.76 -0.81
CA TYR A 127 -9.80 -4.38 -0.71
C TYR A 127 -9.10 -3.48 -1.73
N GLY A 128 -7.79 -3.62 -1.90
CA GLY A 128 -7.01 -2.82 -2.84
C GLY A 128 -7.40 -3.07 -4.31
N VAL A 129 -7.62 -4.31 -4.71
CA VAL A 129 -8.15 -4.66 -6.05
C VAL A 129 -9.50 -3.97 -6.30
N TYR A 130 -10.38 -3.99 -5.31
CA TYR A 130 -11.68 -3.30 -5.40
C TYR A 130 -11.52 -1.79 -5.55
N GLU A 131 -10.70 -1.14 -4.74
CA GLU A 131 -10.49 0.32 -4.79
C GLU A 131 -9.86 0.75 -6.12
N HIS A 132 -8.88 0.00 -6.63
CA HIS A 132 -8.30 0.26 -7.94
C HIS A 132 -9.34 0.14 -9.07
N TYR A 133 -10.13 -0.94 -9.08
CA TYR A 133 -11.23 -1.09 -10.03
C TYR A 133 -12.27 0.04 -9.89
N LYS A 134 -12.62 0.40 -8.66
CA LYS A 134 -13.56 1.50 -8.40
C LYS A 134 -13.08 2.84 -8.98
N ASN A 135 -11.77 3.08 -8.95
CA ASN A 135 -11.16 4.29 -9.49
C ASN A 135 -11.05 4.25 -11.02
N THR A 136 -10.57 3.15 -11.60
CA THR A 136 -10.27 3.03 -13.02
C THR A 136 -11.47 2.58 -13.86
N LYS A 137 -12.42 1.84 -13.28
CA LYS A 137 -13.52 1.14 -13.97
C LYS A 137 -13.06 0.13 -15.04
N GLU A 138 -11.79 -0.31 -14.97
CA GLU A 138 -11.25 -1.27 -15.93
C GLU A 138 -11.67 -2.70 -15.61
N LEU A 139 -12.66 -3.18 -16.34
CA LEU A 139 -13.18 -4.54 -16.16
C LEU A 139 -12.13 -5.63 -16.43
N LYS A 140 -11.22 -5.39 -17.37
CA LYS A 140 -10.12 -6.33 -17.69
C LYS A 140 -9.20 -6.55 -16.49
N PHE A 141 -8.84 -5.49 -15.77
CA PHE A 141 -8.05 -5.56 -14.54
C PHE A 141 -8.78 -6.40 -13.49
N LEU A 142 -10.06 -6.12 -13.26
CA LEU A 142 -10.86 -6.87 -12.30
C LEU A 142 -10.90 -8.36 -12.67
N GLN A 143 -11.23 -8.68 -13.93
CA GLN A 143 -11.30 -10.07 -14.42
C GLN A 143 -9.98 -10.82 -14.25
N SER A 144 -8.84 -10.17 -14.54
CA SER A 144 -7.53 -10.80 -14.42
C SER A 144 -7.14 -11.10 -12.98
N ASN A 145 -7.67 -10.35 -12.00
CA ASN A 145 -7.39 -10.52 -10.57
C ASN A 145 -8.45 -11.33 -9.80
N MET A 146 -9.58 -11.68 -10.44
CA MET A 146 -10.69 -12.40 -9.75
C MET A 146 -10.22 -13.70 -9.11
N LYS A 147 -9.45 -14.53 -9.83
CA LYS A 147 -8.98 -15.82 -9.29
C LYS A 147 -8.11 -15.65 -8.04
N MET A 148 -7.26 -14.65 -8.03
CA MET A 148 -6.43 -14.29 -6.89
C MET A 148 -7.30 -13.87 -5.69
N CYS A 149 -8.33 -13.05 -5.91
CA CYS A 149 -9.27 -12.64 -4.87
C CYS A 149 -10.12 -13.82 -4.35
N GLU A 150 -10.60 -14.71 -5.22
CA GLU A 150 -11.34 -15.92 -4.83
C GLU A 150 -10.51 -16.82 -3.91
N ASN A 151 -9.24 -17.07 -4.27
CA ASN A 151 -8.33 -17.86 -3.45
C ASN A 151 -8.14 -17.22 -2.07
N ALA A 152 -7.97 -15.91 -2.01
CA ALA A 152 -7.82 -15.15 -0.76
C ALA A 152 -9.09 -15.22 0.10
N LEU A 153 -10.27 -15.06 -0.49
CA LEU A 153 -11.55 -15.21 0.21
C LEU A 153 -11.72 -16.63 0.77
N HIS A 154 -11.38 -17.66 0.00
CA HIS A 154 -11.43 -19.05 0.47
C HIS A 154 -10.54 -19.27 1.69
N PHE A 155 -9.34 -18.71 1.69
CA PHE A 155 -8.46 -18.76 2.85
C PHE A 155 -9.09 -18.07 4.06
N LEU A 156 -9.63 -16.86 3.90
CA LEU A 156 -10.23 -16.10 5.00
C LEU A 156 -11.44 -16.81 5.61
N PHE A 157 -12.31 -17.40 4.79
CA PHE A 157 -13.45 -18.19 5.30
C PHE A 157 -13.01 -19.41 6.08
N LYS A 158 -12.06 -20.18 5.56
CA LYS A 158 -11.49 -21.34 6.28
C LYS A 158 -10.84 -20.94 7.61
N TYR A 159 -10.15 -19.81 7.62
CA TYR A 159 -9.54 -19.30 8.85
C TYR A 159 -10.59 -18.95 9.90
N LEU A 160 -11.68 -18.30 9.49
CA LEU A 160 -12.79 -17.97 10.38
C LEU A 160 -13.48 -19.21 10.94
N GLU A 161 -13.78 -20.20 10.11
CA GLU A 161 -14.38 -21.48 10.54
C GLU A 161 -13.53 -22.14 11.64
N ASN A 162 -12.22 -22.27 11.43
CA ASN A 162 -11.32 -22.88 12.42
C ASN A 162 -11.27 -22.10 13.75
N VAL A 163 -11.36 -20.78 13.73
CA VAL A 163 -11.36 -19.94 14.96
C VAL A 163 -12.67 -20.09 15.76
N PHE A 164 -13.78 -20.36 15.09
CA PHE A 164 -15.09 -20.52 15.74
C PHE A 164 -15.37 -21.95 16.19
N ASP A 165 -14.78 -22.96 15.56
CA ASP A 165 -14.97 -24.38 15.93
C ASP A 165 -14.12 -24.79 17.15
N GLU A 166 -13.12 -24.00 17.58
CA GLU A 166 -12.33 -24.22 18.78
C GLU A 166 -12.99 -23.68 20.08
N LYS A 167 -14.25 -23.28 20.04
CA LYS A 167 -15.07 -22.86 21.21
C LYS A 167 -16.17 -23.85 21.49
#